data_0dec42bcc37ce9abd9620b1c8f31a26a
#
_entry.id   0dec42bcc37ce9abd9620b1c8f31a26a
#
_cell.length_a   1.000
_cell.length_b   1.000
_cell.length_c   1.000
_cell.angle_alpha   90.00
_cell.angle_beta   90.00
_cell.angle_gamma   90.00
#
_symmetry.space_group_name_H-M   'P 1'
#
loop_
_entity.id
_entity.type
_entity.pdbx_description
1 polymer ?
#
loop_
_entity_poly.entity_id
_entity_poly.type
_entity_poly.pdbx_seq_one_letter_code
_entity_poly.pdbx_strand_id
1 'polypeptide(L)'
;MKGLRLFSVFASLVLMSGFAKAGDWPTRPVTFVVPFAAGGITDSVARRMAAVMTGKLGQPVIVENRPGAGGIVGTESVANAQPDGYTIIYSSGGPMSILPQLQKGKLSYDPIKAFTHIRGVSASSQVIVANPNTPYNNISELVEYAKANPGKVNFGSPGIGTAQHLVGELLKAAAGIDMTHIPYKAGSAQMTDLMSGVIDLSFDYVSVVNPYVEAGKMKVIGTTSPERLTAYPDAQTVVEAGFPGGVNVASSWVSAPAGVDKAIIDRLSAVVEETMKDQGILDSFKASGLTAIGDKGPDVMTQFVVDENTKYDRVIQAAGIAAR
;
A
#
# COMPACT_ATOMS: atom_id res chain seq x y z
N MET A 1 -75.29 -11.34 -36.99
CA MET A 1 -73.91 -11.84 -36.92
C MET A 1 -73.03 -10.66 -36.48
N LYS A 2 -72.73 -10.57 -35.20
CA LYS A 2 -72.07 -9.43 -34.58
C LYS A 2 -70.61 -9.84 -34.26
N GLY A 3 -69.65 -9.20 -34.94
CA GLY A 3 -68.21 -9.40 -34.69
C GLY A 3 -67.75 -8.58 -33.52
N LEU A 4 -67.19 -9.27 -32.50
CA LEU A 4 -66.60 -8.69 -31.31
C LEU A 4 -65.14 -8.36 -31.56
N ARG A 5 -64.75 -7.10 -31.56
CA ARG A 5 -63.37 -6.64 -31.68
C ARG A 5 -62.74 -6.60 -30.26
N LEU A 6 -61.81 -7.48 -29.97
CA LEU A 6 -60.96 -7.41 -28.80
C LEU A 6 -59.87 -6.32 -28.99
N PHE A 7 -59.91 -5.29 -28.17
CA PHE A 7 -58.84 -4.31 -28.04
C PHE A 7 -57.79 -4.83 -27.01
N SER A 8 -56.62 -5.21 -27.51
CA SER A 8 -55.49 -5.51 -26.66
C SER A 8 -54.78 -4.22 -26.24
N VAL A 9 -54.92 -3.85 -24.97
CA VAL A 9 -54.13 -2.74 -24.37
C VAL A 9 -52.80 -3.31 -23.92
N PHE A 10 -51.72 -3.02 -24.66
CA PHE A 10 -50.33 -3.28 -24.24
C PHE A 10 -49.94 -2.19 -23.24
N ALA A 11 -49.93 -2.50 -21.97
CA ALA A 11 -49.40 -1.63 -20.93
C ALA A 11 -47.88 -1.67 -20.99
N SER A 12 -47.25 -0.65 -21.58
CA SER A 12 -45.81 -0.46 -21.57
C SER A 12 -45.37 -0.04 -20.16
N LEU A 13 -44.82 -0.98 -19.41
CA LEU A 13 -44.18 -0.74 -18.11
C LEU A 13 -42.83 -0.08 -18.41
N VAL A 14 -42.79 1.24 -18.39
CA VAL A 14 -41.53 2.01 -18.43
C VAL A 14 -40.87 1.84 -17.06
N LEU A 15 -39.86 0.99 -17.01
CA LEU A 15 -38.91 0.94 -15.88
C LEU A 15 -38.14 2.27 -15.83
N MET A 16 -38.65 3.20 -15.03
CA MET A 16 -37.88 4.37 -14.62
C MET A 16 -36.71 3.88 -13.76
N SER A 17 -35.56 3.64 -14.38
CA SER A 17 -34.29 3.58 -13.70
C SER A 17 -34.04 4.94 -13.08
N GLY A 18 -34.41 5.11 -11.82
CA GLY A 18 -34.15 6.35 -11.08
C GLY A 18 -32.63 6.54 -10.98
N PHE A 19 -32.08 7.44 -11.77
CA PHE A 19 -30.75 7.99 -11.51
C PHE A 19 -30.85 8.71 -10.16
N ALA A 20 -30.29 8.12 -9.11
CA ALA A 20 -30.11 8.79 -7.84
C ALA A 20 -29.34 10.09 -8.14
N LYS A 21 -29.96 11.24 -7.83
CA LYS A 21 -29.26 12.52 -7.91
C LYS A 21 -28.06 12.44 -6.98
N ALA A 22 -26.88 12.78 -7.46
CA ALA A 22 -25.62 12.81 -6.67
C ALA A 22 -25.74 13.64 -5.36
N GLY A 23 -26.79 14.47 -5.23
CA GLY A 23 -27.08 15.25 -4.02
C GLY A 23 -27.52 14.46 -2.79
N ASP A 24 -28.05 13.24 -2.96
CA ASP A 24 -28.58 12.44 -1.85
C ASP A 24 -27.66 11.29 -1.43
N TRP A 25 -26.52 11.11 -2.11
CA TRP A 25 -25.55 10.06 -1.74
C TRP A 25 -24.76 10.44 -0.47
N PRO A 26 -24.54 9.49 0.49
CA PRO A 26 -25.06 8.12 0.56
C PRO A 26 -26.41 8.02 1.26
N THR A 27 -27.30 7.14 0.78
CA THR A 27 -28.61 6.84 1.38
C THR A 27 -28.64 5.48 2.10
N ARG A 28 -27.55 4.71 2.00
CA ARG A 28 -27.38 3.38 2.60
C ARG A 28 -25.91 3.18 3.03
N PRO A 29 -25.59 2.14 3.82
CA PRO A 29 -24.22 1.88 4.25
C PRO A 29 -23.22 1.76 3.09
N VAL A 30 -22.02 2.28 3.31
CA VAL A 30 -20.86 2.16 2.39
C VAL A 30 -19.98 1.02 2.87
N THR A 31 -19.65 0.09 1.98
CA THR A 31 -18.71 -1.02 2.25
C THR A 31 -17.28 -0.55 2.00
N PHE A 32 -16.43 -0.66 3.02
CA PHE A 32 -15.01 -0.36 2.93
C PHE A 32 -14.21 -1.66 2.95
N VAL A 33 -13.83 -2.14 1.77
CA VAL A 33 -13.10 -3.40 1.60
C VAL A 33 -11.66 -3.22 2.05
N VAL A 34 -11.21 -4.16 2.89
CA VAL A 34 -9.80 -4.33 3.27
C VAL A 34 -9.31 -5.64 2.64
N PRO A 35 -8.34 -5.61 1.70
CA PRO A 35 -7.90 -6.80 0.96
C PRO A 35 -6.96 -7.71 1.78
N PHE A 36 -7.00 -7.63 3.11
CA PHE A 36 -6.17 -8.38 4.05
C PHE A 36 -6.99 -8.92 5.21
N ALA A 37 -6.39 -9.86 5.95
CA ALA A 37 -7.03 -10.45 7.13
C ALA A 37 -7.31 -9.41 8.22
N ALA A 38 -8.36 -9.64 8.99
CA ALA A 38 -8.70 -8.83 10.16
C ALA A 38 -7.59 -8.88 11.22
N GLY A 39 -7.45 -7.80 11.99
CA GLY A 39 -6.49 -7.65 13.08
C GLY A 39 -5.11 -7.16 12.66
N GLY A 40 -4.83 -7.03 11.36
CA GLY A 40 -3.60 -6.42 10.86
C GLY A 40 -3.63 -4.88 10.93
N ILE A 41 -2.48 -4.24 10.63
CA ILE A 41 -2.36 -2.77 10.65
C ILE A 41 -3.34 -2.10 9.68
N THR A 42 -3.52 -2.64 8.48
CA THR A 42 -4.46 -2.14 7.46
C THR A 42 -5.90 -2.19 7.95
N ASP A 43 -6.31 -3.29 8.58
CA ASP A 43 -7.65 -3.46 9.15
C ASP A 43 -7.89 -2.48 10.30
N SER A 44 -6.92 -2.33 11.21
CA SER A 44 -6.99 -1.40 12.33
C SER A 44 -7.16 0.05 11.86
N VAL A 45 -6.37 0.47 10.86
CA VAL A 45 -6.48 1.81 10.27
C VAL A 45 -7.84 1.99 9.58
N ALA A 46 -8.27 1.04 8.75
CA ALA A 46 -9.55 1.11 8.05
C ALA A 46 -10.74 1.21 9.00
N ARG A 47 -10.75 0.48 10.12
CA ARG A 47 -11.81 0.55 11.14
C ARG A 47 -11.85 1.90 11.84
N ARG A 48 -10.70 2.48 12.18
CA ARG A 48 -10.64 3.85 12.75
C ARG A 48 -11.17 4.87 11.76
N MET A 49 -10.75 4.79 10.49
CA MET A 49 -11.26 5.64 9.42
C MET A 49 -12.78 5.48 9.25
N ALA A 50 -13.28 4.25 9.18
CA ALA A 50 -14.71 3.96 9.02
C ALA A 50 -15.55 4.56 10.14
N ALA A 51 -15.07 4.53 11.38
CA ALA A 51 -15.77 5.15 12.52
C ALA A 51 -15.91 6.67 12.33
N VAL A 52 -14.83 7.36 11.95
CA VAL A 52 -14.86 8.81 11.70
C VAL A 52 -15.69 9.15 10.44
N MET A 53 -15.50 8.40 9.36
CA MET A 53 -16.23 8.58 8.09
C MET A 53 -17.75 8.39 8.27
N THR A 54 -18.19 7.45 9.14
CA THR A 54 -19.60 7.22 9.47
C THR A 54 -20.28 8.51 9.95
N GLY A 55 -19.64 9.23 10.88
CA GLY A 55 -20.16 10.52 11.38
C GLY A 55 -20.23 11.60 10.32
N LYS A 56 -19.25 11.62 9.38
CA LYS A 56 -19.17 12.65 8.33
C LYS A 56 -20.09 12.37 7.14
N LEU A 57 -20.33 11.11 6.82
CA LEU A 57 -21.22 10.69 5.73
C LEU A 57 -22.69 10.62 6.16
N GLY A 58 -22.97 10.49 7.46
CA GLY A 58 -24.34 10.27 7.98
C GLY A 58 -24.91 8.89 7.68
N GLN A 59 -24.08 7.98 7.17
CA GLN A 59 -24.41 6.58 6.90
C GLN A 59 -23.27 5.69 7.41
N PRO A 60 -23.56 4.46 7.86
CA PRO A 60 -22.54 3.53 8.32
C PRO A 60 -21.49 3.23 7.25
N VAL A 61 -20.21 3.29 7.62
CA VAL A 61 -19.10 2.74 6.81
C VAL A 61 -18.68 1.41 7.43
N ILE A 62 -18.90 0.33 6.68
CA ILE A 62 -18.73 -1.05 7.18
C ILE A 62 -17.45 -1.63 6.59
N VAL A 63 -16.48 -1.98 7.46
CA VAL A 63 -15.24 -2.64 7.03
C VAL A 63 -15.48 -4.10 6.76
N GLU A 64 -15.14 -4.54 5.55
CA GLU A 64 -15.20 -5.93 5.11
C GLU A 64 -13.83 -6.44 4.70
N ASN A 65 -13.31 -7.45 5.42
CA ASN A 65 -12.04 -8.07 5.10
C ASN A 65 -12.21 -9.14 4.00
N ARG A 66 -11.49 -8.99 2.88
CA ARG A 66 -11.47 -9.95 1.76
C ARG A 66 -10.02 -10.36 1.47
N PRO A 67 -9.40 -11.21 2.33
CA PRO A 67 -8.01 -11.62 2.16
C PRO A 67 -7.84 -12.64 1.03
N GLY A 68 -6.62 -12.76 0.53
CA GLY A 68 -6.21 -13.80 -0.41
C GLY A 68 -5.22 -13.29 -1.45
N ALA A 69 -4.28 -14.15 -1.83
CA ALA A 69 -3.27 -13.92 -2.87
C ALA A 69 -2.55 -12.55 -2.76
N GLY A 70 -2.10 -12.18 -1.54
CA GLY A 70 -1.41 -10.89 -1.34
C GLY A 70 -2.31 -9.66 -1.50
N GLY A 71 -3.63 -9.82 -1.39
CA GLY A 71 -4.63 -8.75 -1.55
C GLY A 71 -5.31 -8.73 -2.92
N ILE A 72 -4.92 -9.60 -3.86
CA ILE A 72 -5.52 -9.66 -5.20
C ILE A 72 -7.02 -9.93 -5.10
N VAL A 73 -7.45 -10.90 -4.29
CA VAL A 73 -8.87 -11.29 -4.16
C VAL A 73 -9.77 -10.12 -3.79
N GLY A 74 -9.40 -9.38 -2.74
CA GLY A 74 -10.15 -8.21 -2.31
C GLY A 74 -10.12 -7.07 -3.33
N THR A 75 -8.98 -6.85 -3.97
CA THR A 75 -8.80 -5.81 -4.99
C THR A 75 -9.64 -6.11 -6.23
N GLU A 76 -9.60 -7.34 -6.73
CA GLU A 76 -10.42 -7.81 -7.87
C GLU A 76 -11.91 -7.68 -7.60
N SER A 77 -12.35 -8.01 -6.37
CA SER A 77 -13.75 -7.90 -5.99
C SER A 77 -14.29 -6.46 -6.06
N VAL A 78 -13.42 -5.46 -5.83
CA VAL A 78 -13.80 -4.04 -5.95
C VAL A 78 -13.66 -3.55 -7.38
N ALA A 79 -12.65 -3.99 -8.13
CA ALA A 79 -12.52 -3.68 -9.56
C ALA A 79 -13.80 -4.05 -10.34
N ASN A 80 -14.48 -5.13 -9.93
CA ASN A 80 -15.70 -5.65 -10.55
C ASN A 80 -17.00 -5.18 -9.84
N ALA A 81 -16.93 -4.33 -8.82
CA ALA A 81 -18.09 -3.81 -8.13
C ALA A 81 -18.83 -2.73 -8.96
N GLN A 82 -20.11 -2.48 -8.62
CA GLN A 82 -20.89 -1.42 -9.27
C GLN A 82 -20.26 -0.06 -8.97
N PRO A 83 -20.13 0.83 -9.98
CA PRO A 83 -19.52 2.15 -9.81
C PRO A 83 -20.55 3.17 -9.25
N ASP A 84 -21.19 2.83 -8.14
CA ASP A 84 -22.24 3.63 -7.49
C ASP A 84 -21.76 4.36 -6.21
N GLY A 85 -20.47 4.20 -5.86
CA GLY A 85 -19.85 4.82 -4.69
C GLY A 85 -20.09 4.10 -3.37
N TYR A 86 -20.85 3.00 -3.34
CA TYR A 86 -21.12 2.24 -2.11
C TYR A 86 -20.11 1.13 -1.80
N THR A 87 -19.16 0.91 -2.70
CA THR A 87 -18.03 0.01 -2.46
C THR A 87 -16.73 0.76 -2.70
N ILE A 88 -15.93 0.90 -1.66
CA ILE A 88 -14.59 1.50 -1.70
C ILE A 88 -13.57 0.52 -1.15
N ILE A 89 -12.29 0.72 -1.43
CA ILE A 89 -11.21 -0.16 -1.00
C ILE A 89 -10.08 0.61 -0.32
N TYR A 90 -9.50 0.02 0.72
CA TYR A 90 -8.20 0.40 1.25
C TYR A 90 -7.11 -0.15 0.33
N SER A 91 -6.63 0.68 -0.56
CA SER A 91 -5.59 0.35 -1.55
C SER A 91 -4.20 0.41 -0.94
N SER A 92 -3.29 -0.41 -1.44
CA SER A 92 -1.88 -0.41 -1.05
C SER A 92 -0.98 -0.84 -2.20
N GLY A 93 0.33 -0.54 -2.10
CA GLY A 93 1.31 -0.80 -3.15
C GLY A 93 1.42 -2.27 -3.57
N GLY A 94 1.17 -3.23 -2.66
CA GLY A 94 1.23 -4.66 -3.00
C GLY A 94 0.34 -5.02 -4.18
N PRO A 95 -0.99 -5.06 -4.00
CA PRO A 95 -1.93 -5.42 -5.06
C PRO A 95 -2.08 -4.37 -6.16
N MET A 96 -1.70 -3.10 -5.92
CA MET A 96 -1.88 -2.03 -6.90
C MET A 96 -0.63 -1.71 -7.72
N SER A 97 0.56 -2.14 -7.29
CA SER A 97 1.80 -1.75 -8.00
C SER A 97 2.81 -2.89 -8.13
N ILE A 98 3.03 -3.69 -7.09
CA ILE A 98 4.03 -4.75 -7.09
C ILE A 98 3.52 -6.01 -7.80
N LEU A 99 2.39 -6.56 -7.35
CA LEU A 99 1.82 -7.80 -7.88
C LEU A 99 1.41 -7.68 -9.36
N PRO A 100 0.90 -6.53 -9.86
CA PRO A 100 0.66 -6.35 -11.28
C PRO A 100 1.91 -6.52 -12.14
N GLN A 101 3.08 -6.16 -11.66
CA GLN A 101 4.34 -6.34 -12.39
C GLN A 101 4.89 -7.78 -12.26
N LEU A 102 4.78 -8.38 -11.07
CA LEU A 102 5.17 -9.78 -10.83
C LEU A 102 4.27 -10.79 -11.56
N GLN A 103 3.00 -10.44 -11.77
CA GLN A 103 1.99 -11.31 -12.42
C GLN A 103 1.47 -10.69 -13.71
N LYS A 104 2.34 -10.05 -14.48
CA LYS A 104 2.00 -9.31 -15.69
C LYS A 104 1.17 -10.16 -16.66
N GLY A 105 -0.03 -9.66 -16.99
CA GLY A 105 -0.99 -10.36 -17.86
C GLY A 105 -1.78 -11.51 -17.22
N LYS A 106 -1.62 -11.77 -15.90
CA LYS A 106 -2.36 -12.82 -15.18
C LYS A 106 -3.47 -12.29 -14.28
N LEU A 107 -3.44 -10.99 -13.94
CA LEU A 107 -4.48 -10.36 -13.13
C LEU A 107 -5.70 -10.01 -14.00
N SER A 108 -6.88 -10.12 -13.40
CA SER A 108 -8.15 -9.76 -14.03
C SER A 108 -8.47 -8.25 -13.98
N TYR A 109 -7.61 -7.46 -13.34
CA TYR A 109 -7.77 -5.99 -13.24
C TYR A 109 -6.48 -5.27 -13.64
N ASP A 110 -6.68 -4.05 -14.16
CA ASP A 110 -5.62 -3.07 -14.39
C ASP A 110 -5.67 -2.05 -13.24
N PRO A 111 -4.62 -1.90 -12.43
CA PRO A 111 -4.66 -1.02 -11.25
C PRO A 111 -4.88 0.45 -11.59
N ILE A 112 -4.56 0.87 -12.82
CA ILE A 112 -4.72 2.26 -13.27
C ILE A 112 -6.11 2.50 -13.86
N LYS A 113 -6.63 1.54 -14.66
CA LYS A 113 -7.88 1.72 -15.42
C LYS A 113 -9.12 1.24 -14.68
N ALA A 114 -9.00 0.24 -13.80
CA ALA A 114 -10.14 -0.35 -13.11
C ALA A 114 -10.57 0.44 -11.86
N PHE A 115 -9.82 1.47 -11.47
CA PHE A 115 -10.08 2.24 -10.25
C PHE A 115 -10.05 3.74 -10.49
N THR A 116 -10.82 4.45 -9.66
CA THR A 116 -10.63 5.88 -9.38
C THR A 116 -9.92 5.99 -8.04
N HIS A 117 -8.69 6.49 -8.03
CA HIS A 117 -7.92 6.72 -6.80
C HIS A 117 -8.41 8.01 -6.14
N ILE A 118 -8.89 7.91 -4.90
CA ILE A 118 -9.64 8.99 -4.26
C ILE A 118 -8.73 9.91 -3.45
N ARG A 119 -7.99 9.35 -2.48
CA ARG A 119 -7.14 10.13 -1.58
C ARG A 119 -6.15 9.27 -0.82
N GLY A 120 -4.97 9.83 -0.57
CA GLY A 120 -3.94 9.22 0.26
C GLY A 120 -4.41 9.02 1.71
N VAL A 121 -3.89 7.97 2.34
CA VAL A 121 -4.15 7.65 3.74
C VAL A 121 -2.85 7.71 4.52
N SER A 122 -1.93 6.80 4.26
CA SER A 122 -0.66 6.75 4.99
C SER A 122 0.51 6.43 4.08
N ALA A 123 1.68 6.87 4.51
CA ALA A 123 2.97 6.52 3.95
C ALA A 123 3.87 5.95 5.04
N SER A 124 4.74 5.03 4.65
CA SER A 124 5.74 4.42 5.52
C SER A 124 6.97 4.07 4.71
N SER A 125 8.14 4.38 5.23
CA SER A 125 9.42 3.96 4.65
C SER A 125 10.02 2.84 5.46
N GLN A 126 10.85 2.02 4.85
CA GLN A 126 11.59 1.00 5.56
C GLN A 126 12.81 1.60 6.25
N VAL A 127 13.12 1.01 7.38
CA VAL A 127 14.38 1.20 8.11
C VAL A 127 15.34 0.12 7.66
N ILE A 128 16.58 0.47 7.42
CA ILE A 128 17.67 -0.47 7.15
C ILE A 128 18.29 -0.82 8.49
N VAL A 129 18.05 -2.04 8.94
CA VAL A 129 18.61 -2.55 10.20
C VAL A 129 19.65 -3.60 9.92
N ALA A 130 20.70 -3.62 10.74
CA ALA A 130 21.81 -4.56 10.63
C ALA A 130 22.08 -5.29 11.95
N ASN A 131 22.76 -6.45 11.85
CA ASN A 131 23.34 -7.09 13.02
C ASN A 131 24.36 -6.14 13.66
N PRO A 132 24.40 -5.99 14.98
CA PRO A 132 25.34 -5.08 15.67
C PRO A 132 26.82 -5.31 15.33
N ASN A 133 27.18 -6.54 14.98
CA ASN A 133 28.59 -6.93 14.69
C ASN A 133 29.04 -6.62 13.25
N THR A 134 28.15 -6.13 12.37
CA THR A 134 28.56 -5.74 11.02
C THR A 134 29.49 -4.53 11.05
N PRO A 135 30.46 -4.43 10.10
CA PRO A 135 31.51 -3.39 10.14
C PRO A 135 31.06 -2.02 9.64
N TYR A 136 29.79 -1.81 9.36
CA TYR A 136 29.21 -0.57 8.86
C TYR A 136 28.09 -0.08 9.77
N ASN A 137 27.96 1.25 9.92
CA ASN A 137 27.01 1.92 10.83
C ASN A 137 26.05 2.90 10.12
N ASN A 138 26.23 3.09 8.82
CA ASN A 138 25.38 3.92 7.99
C ASN A 138 25.36 3.38 6.54
N ILE A 139 24.52 3.97 5.69
CA ILE A 139 24.33 3.52 4.29
C ILE A 139 25.63 3.69 3.50
N SER A 140 26.35 4.80 3.69
CA SER A 140 27.59 5.05 2.94
C SER A 140 28.63 3.98 3.24
N GLU A 141 28.85 3.63 4.53
CA GLU A 141 29.76 2.57 4.95
C GLU A 141 29.32 1.18 4.44
N LEU A 142 27.99 0.89 4.46
CA LEU A 142 27.46 -0.33 3.87
C LEU A 142 27.83 -0.43 2.39
N VAL A 143 27.65 0.64 1.63
CA VAL A 143 27.93 0.68 0.20
C VAL A 143 29.42 0.51 -0.08
N GLU A 144 30.29 1.17 0.67
CA GLU A 144 31.75 1.00 0.58
C GLU A 144 32.16 -0.45 0.88
N TYR A 145 31.62 -1.04 1.94
CA TYR A 145 31.87 -2.42 2.31
C TYR A 145 31.41 -3.40 1.23
N ALA A 146 30.17 -3.23 0.73
CA ALA A 146 29.61 -4.11 -0.30
C ALA A 146 30.37 -4.01 -1.64
N LYS A 147 30.86 -2.83 -2.00
CA LYS A 147 31.72 -2.64 -3.20
C LYS A 147 33.06 -3.37 -3.05
N ALA A 148 33.65 -3.33 -1.84
CA ALA A 148 34.91 -4.03 -1.56
C ALA A 148 34.70 -5.56 -1.41
N ASN A 149 33.48 -6.01 -1.15
CA ASN A 149 33.13 -7.41 -0.87
C ASN A 149 31.88 -7.85 -1.64
N PRO A 150 31.92 -7.91 -2.99
CA PRO A 150 30.73 -8.23 -3.80
C PRO A 150 30.12 -9.58 -3.40
N GLY A 151 28.79 -9.62 -3.25
CA GLY A 151 28.01 -10.80 -2.89
C GLY A 151 28.17 -11.32 -1.46
N LYS A 152 28.97 -10.65 -0.61
CA LYS A 152 29.20 -11.09 0.79
C LYS A 152 28.15 -10.57 1.76
N VAL A 153 27.46 -9.47 1.46
CA VAL A 153 26.40 -8.94 2.29
C VAL A 153 25.11 -9.69 2.01
N ASN A 154 24.53 -10.32 3.02
CA ASN A 154 23.26 -11.03 2.92
C ASN A 154 22.13 -10.18 3.51
N PHE A 155 21.06 -9.98 2.76
CA PHE A 155 19.87 -9.30 3.29
C PHE A 155 18.65 -10.21 3.28
N GLY A 156 17.88 -10.16 4.38
CA GLY A 156 16.67 -10.96 4.55
C GLY A 156 15.39 -10.23 4.11
N SER A 157 14.39 -11.01 3.68
CA SER A 157 13.03 -10.52 3.52
C SER A 157 11.99 -11.60 3.84
N PRO A 158 10.70 -11.24 4.08
CA PRO A 158 9.61 -12.22 4.28
C PRO A 158 9.25 -13.01 3.02
N GLY A 159 10.03 -12.90 1.95
CA GLY A 159 9.84 -13.69 0.73
C GLY A 159 10.10 -12.90 -0.55
N ILE A 160 10.24 -13.65 -1.63
CA ILE A 160 10.47 -13.09 -2.98
C ILE A 160 9.26 -12.26 -3.41
N GLY A 161 9.51 -11.03 -3.90
CA GLY A 161 8.47 -10.11 -4.37
C GLY A 161 7.78 -9.32 -3.26
N THR A 162 8.19 -9.47 -1.99
CA THR A 162 7.73 -8.57 -0.92
C THR A 162 8.35 -7.18 -1.08
N ALA A 163 7.73 -6.16 -0.46
CA ALA A 163 8.27 -4.80 -0.47
C ALA A 163 9.70 -4.75 0.08
N GLN A 164 9.99 -5.53 1.14
CA GLN A 164 11.31 -5.62 1.75
C GLN A 164 12.37 -6.20 0.80
N HIS A 165 12.01 -7.22 0.01
CA HIS A 165 12.90 -7.73 -1.04
C HIS A 165 13.19 -6.66 -2.10
N LEU A 166 12.13 -6.05 -2.65
CA LEU A 166 12.26 -5.09 -3.75
C LEU A 166 13.02 -3.83 -3.34
N VAL A 167 12.94 -3.43 -2.08
CA VAL A 167 13.72 -2.30 -1.54
C VAL A 167 15.21 -2.65 -1.47
N GLY A 168 15.56 -3.87 -1.09
CA GLY A 168 16.95 -4.35 -1.18
C GLY A 168 17.48 -4.28 -2.61
N GLU A 169 16.69 -4.74 -3.58
CA GLU A 169 17.06 -4.66 -5.01
C GLU A 169 17.13 -3.21 -5.53
N LEU A 170 16.24 -2.33 -5.03
CA LEU A 170 16.34 -0.89 -5.34
C LEU A 170 17.65 -0.29 -4.87
N LEU A 171 18.07 -0.57 -3.64
CA LEU A 171 19.34 -0.06 -3.12
C LEU A 171 20.54 -0.64 -3.90
N LYS A 172 20.51 -1.96 -4.22
CA LYS A 172 21.53 -2.58 -5.06
C LYS A 172 21.68 -1.85 -6.40
N ALA A 173 20.56 -1.60 -7.06
CA ALA A 173 20.55 -0.91 -8.35
C ALA A 173 21.02 0.55 -8.24
N ALA A 174 20.54 1.29 -7.23
CA ALA A 174 20.84 2.70 -7.02
C ALA A 174 22.33 2.94 -6.65
N ALA A 175 22.90 2.04 -5.84
CA ALA A 175 24.28 2.17 -5.34
C ALA A 175 25.32 1.41 -6.19
N GLY A 176 24.87 0.58 -7.15
CA GLY A 176 25.76 -0.27 -7.95
C GLY A 176 26.52 -1.29 -7.11
N ILE A 177 25.84 -1.94 -6.15
CA ILE A 177 26.41 -2.93 -5.23
C ILE A 177 25.78 -4.31 -5.43
N ASP A 178 26.54 -5.34 -5.07
CA ASP A 178 26.04 -6.71 -5.06
C ASP A 178 25.83 -7.20 -3.62
N MET A 179 24.56 -7.58 -3.33
CA MET A 179 24.15 -8.18 -2.07
C MET A 179 23.29 -9.42 -2.37
N THR A 180 23.38 -10.43 -1.54
CA THR A 180 22.63 -11.69 -1.69
C THR A 180 21.32 -11.63 -0.94
N HIS A 181 20.19 -11.86 -1.63
CA HIS A 181 18.87 -11.92 -1.02
C HIS A 181 18.58 -13.31 -0.42
N ILE A 182 18.17 -13.37 0.84
CA ILE A 182 17.77 -14.58 1.57
C ILE A 182 16.26 -14.48 1.87
N PRO A 183 15.40 -15.22 1.15
CA PRO A 183 13.96 -15.21 1.39
C PRO A 183 13.56 -16.12 2.55
N TYR A 184 12.72 -15.62 3.45
CA TYR A 184 12.14 -16.34 4.58
C TYR A 184 10.65 -16.61 4.36
N LYS A 185 10.13 -17.68 4.97
CA LYS A 185 8.68 -17.97 4.97
C LYS A 185 7.91 -17.20 6.04
N ALA A 186 8.62 -16.71 7.07
CA ALA A 186 8.07 -15.96 8.19
C ALA A 186 9.05 -14.86 8.63
N GLY A 187 8.52 -13.66 8.89
CA GLY A 187 9.32 -12.53 9.36
C GLY A 187 10.01 -12.77 10.70
N SER A 188 9.42 -13.61 11.58
CA SER A 188 10.04 -13.97 12.86
C SER A 188 11.34 -14.76 12.69
N ALA A 189 11.40 -15.68 11.72
CA ALA A 189 12.62 -16.42 11.41
C ALA A 189 13.71 -15.49 10.85
N GLN A 190 13.33 -14.57 9.94
CA GLN A 190 14.21 -13.52 9.43
C GLN A 190 14.83 -12.67 10.56
N MET A 191 14.01 -12.21 11.52
CA MET A 191 14.50 -11.41 12.65
C MET A 191 15.44 -12.22 13.55
N THR A 192 15.18 -13.51 13.78
CA THR A 192 16.06 -14.40 14.54
C THR A 192 17.43 -14.54 13.89
N ASP A 193 17.45 -14.77 12.58
CA ASP A 193 18.70 -14.94 11.83
C ASP A 193 19.48 -13.62 11.71
N LEU A 194 18.79 -12.48 11.64
CA LEU A 194 19.43 -11.17 11.69
C LEU A 194 20.10 -10.92 13.05
N MET A 195 19.41 -11.21 14.15
CA MET A 195 19.98 -11.05 15.50
C MET A 195 21.17 -11.98 15.75
N SER A 196 21.16 -13.19 15.19
CA SER A 196 22.27 -14.16 15.34
C SER A 196 23.43 -13.93 14.37
N GLY A 197 23.28 -13.05 13.38
CA GLY A 197 24.30 -12.76 12.36
C GLY A 197 24.38 -13.79 11.23
N VAL A 198 23.35 -14.63 11.04
CA VAL A 198 23.22 -15.51 9.86
C VAL A 198 22.97 -14.68 8.60
N ILE A 199 22.20 -13.59 8.72
CA ILE A 199 22.11 -12.53 7.72
C ILE A 199 22.62 -11.21 8.30
N ASP A 200 23.11 -10.32 7.42
CA ASP A 200 23.78 -9.10 7.82
C ASP A 200 22.82 -7.95 8.07
N LEU A 201 21.78 -7.82 7.23
CA LEU A 201 20.83 -6.72 7.30
C LEU A 201 19.43 -7.11 6.82
N SER A 202 18.47 -6.21 7.08
CA SER A 202 17.09 -6.29 6.62
C SER A 202 16.54 -4.89 6.36
N PHE A 203 15.53 -4.84 5.50
CA PHE A 203 14.70 -3.68 5.25
C PHE A 203 13.34 -3.95 5.88
N ASP A 204 12.95 -3.20 6.91
CA ASP A 204 11.68 -3.47 7.59
C ASP A 204 11.02 -2.20 8.12
N TYR A 205 9.81 -2.32 8.64
CA TYR A 205 9.05 -1.18 9.15
C TYR A 205 9.42 -0.87 10.60
N VAL A 206 9.35 0.42 10.97
CA VAL A 206 9.63 0.91 12.34
C VAL A 206 8.93 0.07 13.39
N SER A 207 7.63 -0.22 13.21
CA SER A 207 6.83 -1.00 14.17
C SER A 207 7.33 -2.44 14.37
N VAL A 208 8.03 -3.02 13.39
CA VAL A 208 8.59 -4.38 13.47
C VAL A 208 9.93 -4.37 14.17
N VAL A 209 10.80 -3.42 13.83
CA VAL A 209 12.20 -3.44 14.29
C VAL A 209 12.44 -2.73 15.63
N ASN A 210 11.59 -1.78 15.98
CA ASN A 210 11.79 -0.92 17.15
C ASN A 210 12.05 -1.69 18.46
N PRO A 211 11.30 -2.76 18.79
CA PRO A 211 11.57 -3.53 20.01
C PRO A 211 12.97 -4.18 20.05
N TYR A 212 13.51 -4.53 18.90
CA TYR A 212 14.85 -5.16 18.80
C TYR A 212 15.96 -4.11 18.82
N VAL A 213 15.72 -2.94 18.24
CA VAL A 213 16.65 -1.81 18.27
C VAL A 213 16.78 -1.26 19.69
N GLU A 214 15.65 -1.05 20.39
CA GLU A 214 15.63 -0.61 21.79
C GLU A 214 16.31 -1.62 22.73
N ALA A 215 16.21 -2.90 22.42
CA ALA A 215 16.91 -3.97 23.16
C ALA A 215 18.39 -4.12 22.78
N GLY A 216 18.93 -3.29 21.88
CA GLY A 216 20.32 -3.36 21.41
C GLY A 216 20.67 -4.61 20.59
N LYS A 217 19.66 -5.33 20.10
CA LYS A 217 19.84 -6.58 19.33
C LYS A 217 20.01 -6.32 17.83
N MET A 218 19.69 -5.12 17.38
CA MET A 218 19.87 -4.62 16.02
C MET A 218 20.33 -3.17 16.08
N LYS A 219 21.05 -2.72 15.04
CA LYS A 219 21.38 -1.31 14.85
C LYS A 219 20.70 -0.78 13.59
N VAL A 220 20.25 0.48 13.65
CA VAL A 220 19.72 1.20 12.49
C VAL A 220 20.91 1.79 11.73
N ILE A 221 21.03 1.49 10.44
CA ILE A 221 22.10 2.03 9.59
C ILE A 221 21.57 3.02 8.56
N GLY A 222 20.25 3.14 8.44
CA GLY A 222 19.63 4.15 7.58
C GLY A 222 18.15 3.91 7.32
N THR A 223 17.60 4.73 6.43
CA THR A 223 16.20 4.66 6.03
C THR A 223 16.05 4.82 4.52
N THR A 224 14.98 4.23 3.97
CA THR A 224 14.63 4.36 2.54
C THR A 224 13.74 5.59 2.26
N SER A 225 13.53 6.43 3.26
CA SER A 225 12.73 7.65 3.14
C SER A 225 13.51 8.76 2.41
N PRO A 226 12.80 9.70 1.76
CA PRO A 226 13.43 10.89 1.20
C PRO A 226 13.96 11.83 2.28
N GLU A 227 13.32 11.86 3.45
CA GLU A 227 13.66 12.68 4.61
C GLU A 227 13.84 11.80 5.85
N ARG A 228 14.52 12.29 6.88
CA ARG A 228 14.75 11.55 8.11
C ARG A 228 13.45 11.23 8.85
N LEU A 229 13.33 10.00 9.32
CA LEU A 229 12.17 9.55 10.09
C LEU A 229 12.21 10.11 11.52
N THR A 230 11.07 10.55 12.02
CA THR A 230 10.94 11.04 13.41
C THR A 230 11.35 9.95 14.43
N ALA A 231 11.11 8.67 14.11
CA ALA A 231 11.49 7.55 14.98
C ALA A 231 13.02 7.35 15.06
N TYR A 232 13.76 7.75 14.02
CA TYR A 232 15.21 7.60 13.92
C TYR A 232 15.83 8.86 13.30
N PRO A 233 15.85 9.99 14.03
CA PRO A 233 16.28 11.29 13.49
C PRO A 233 17.77 11.34 13.13
N ASP A 234 18.57 10.45 13.70
CA ASP A 234 20.02 10.36 13.43
C ASP A 234 20.36 9.41 12.29
N ALA A 235 19.38 8.60 11.82
CA ALA A 235 19.61 7.64 10.75
C ALA A 235 19.72 8.34 9.39
N GLN A 236 20.80 8.05 8.66
CA GLN A 236 21.04 8.55 7.31
C GLN A 236 19.93 8.06 6.35
N THR A 237 19.42 8.94 5.50
CA THR A 237 18.51 8.54 4.42
C THR A 237 19.29 8.07 3.19
N VAL A 238 18.65 7.27 2.33
CA VAL A 238 19.26 6.89 1.03
C VAL A 238 19.57 8.11 0.16
N VAL A 239 18.83 9.22 0.32
CA VAL A 239 19.08 10.48 -0.40
C VAL A 239 20.34 11.16 0.13
N GLU A 240 20.48 11.30 1.45
CA GLU A 240 21.67 11.85 2.10
C GLU A 240 22.93 11.02 1.82
N ALA A 241 22.77 9.72 1.64
CA ALA A 241 23.86 8.83 1.23
C ALA A 241 24.24 8.95 -0.26
N GLY A 242 23.50 9.73 -1.06
CA GLY A 242 23.75 9.93 -2.48
C GLY A 242 23.05 8.91 -3.40
N PHE A 243 22.08 8.14 -2.89
CA PHE A 243 21.38 7.08 -3.63
C PHE A 243 19.86 7.35 -3.71
N PRO A 244 19.40 8.46 -4.34
CA PRO A 244 17.98 8.80 -4.39
C PRO A 244 17.14 7.75 -5.14
N GLY A 245 17.74 6.93 -6.01
CA GLY A 245 17.07 5.78 -6.64
C GLY A 245 16.69 4.67 -5.66
N GLY A 246 17.24 4.66 -4.45
CA GLY A 246 16.90 3.74 -3.36
C GLY A 246 15.69 4.16 -2.54
N VAL A 247 15.10 5.33 -2.80
CA VAL A 247 13.89 5.80 -2.10
C VAL A 247 12.74 4.84 -2.33
N ASN A 248 12.17 4.38 -1.21
CA ASN A 248 10.93 3.63 -1.22
C ASN A 248 9.99 4.08 -0.10
N VAL A 249 8.78 4.46 -0.51
CA VAL A 249 7.70 4.86 0.38
C VAL A 249 6.49 3.98 0.09
N ALA A 250 6.23 3.03 0.98
CA ALA A 250 5.01 2.25 0.90
C ALA A 250 3.82 3.14 1.27
N SER A 251 2.89 3.32 0.34
CA SER A 251 1.72 4.16 0.54
C SER A 251 0.44 3.34 0.53
N SER A 252 -0.55 3.88 1.23
CA SER A 252 -1.92 3.41 1.18
C SER A 252 -2.87 4.57 0.88
N TRP A 253 -3.99 4.26 0.25
CA TRP A 253 -4.99 5.24 -0.16
C TRP A 253 -6.37 4.61 -0.28
N VAL A 254 -7.39 5.43 -0.41
CA VAL A 254 -8.75 4.96 -0.73
C VAL A 254 -8.97 5.02 -2.22
N SER A 255 -9.58 3.96 -2.76
CA SER A 255 -10.03 3.92 -4.16
C SER A 255 -11.48 3.43 -4.26
N ALA A 256 -12.12 3.71 -5.39
CA ALA A 256 -13.39 3.15 -5.80
C ALA A 256 -13.26 2.47 -7.17
N PRO A 257 -14.24 1.65 -7.61
CA PRO A 257 -14.29 1.19 -9.00
C PRO A 257 -14.25 2.38 -9.98
N ALA A 258 -13.67 2.18 -11.14
CA ALA A 258 -13.70 3.19 -12.19
C ALA A 258 -15.16 3.47 -12.64
N GLY A 259 -15.47 4.73 -12.96
CA GLY A 259 -16.78 5.14 -13.46
C GLY A 259 -17.76 5.63 -12.39
N VAL A 260 -17.35 5.71 -11.12
CA VAL A 260 -18.16 6.39 -10.09
C VAL A 260 -18.32 7.86 -10.43
N ASP A 261 -19.53 8.39 -10.23
CA ASP A 261 -19.85 9.80 -10.47
C ASP A 261 -18.85 10.73 -9.76
N LYS A 262 -18.41 11.77 -10.48
CA LYS A 262 -17.42 12.72 -9.97
C LYS A 262 -17.85 13.40 -8.66
N ALA A 263 -19.12 13.73 -8.50
CA ALA A 263 -19.59 14.38 -7.28
C ALA A 263 -19.50 13.44 -6.07
N ILE A 264 -19.70 12.14 -6.27
CA ILE A 264 -19.49 11.12 -5.23
C ILE A 264 -18.00 11.00 -4.88
N ILE A 265 -17.12 10.97 -5.89
CA ILE A 265 -15.67 10.93 -5.69
C ILE A 265 -15.19 12.18 -4.92
N ASP A 266 -15.64 13.36 -5.31
CA ASP A 266 -15.29 14.62 -4.66
C ASP A 266 -15.74 14.62 -3.18
N ARG A 267 -16.96 14.12 -2.90
CA ARG A 267 -17.47 13.98 -1.53
C ARG A 267 -16.67 12.96 -0.70
N LEU A 268 -16.37 11.79 -1.28
CA LEU A 268 -15.52 10.78 -0.63
C LEU A 268 -14.12 11.35 -0.34
N SER A 269 -13.53 12.05 -1.30
CA SER A 269 -12.22 12.67 -1.17
C SER A 269 -12.18 13.69 -0.03
N ALA A 270 -13.18 14.56 0.06
CA ALA A 270 -13.31 15.53 1.14
C ALA A 270 -13.48 14.85 2.51
N VAL A 271 -14.33 13.81 2.59
CA VAL A 271 -14.54 13.04 3.84
C VAL A 271 -13.26 12.32 4.28
N VAL A 272 -12.52 11.71 3.36
CA VAL A 272 -11.24 11.05 3.70
C VAL A 272 -10.21 12.09 4.15
N GLU A 273 -10.11 13.25 3.47
CA GLU A 273 -9.22 14.34 3.88
C GLU A 273 -9.48 14.79 5.32
N GLU A 274 -10.76 15.04 5.64
CA GLU A 274 -11.17 15.41 6.99
C GLU A 274 -10.93 14.30 8.02
N THR A 275 -11.10 13.04 7.60
CA THR A 275 -10.82 11.87 8.43
C THR A 275 -9.34 11.79 8.79
N MET A 276 -8.47 12.11 7.83
CA MET A 276 -7.01 12.10 8.05
C MET A 276 -6.49 13.25 8.95
N LYS A 277 -7.36 14.19 9.34
CA LYS A 277 -7.07 15.24 10.34
C LYS A 277 -7.50 14.85 11.76
N ASP A 278 -8.15 13.68 11.93
CA ASP A 278 -8.59 13.19 13.26
C ASP A 278 -7.37 12.87 14.14
N GLN A 279 -7.35 13.45 15.35
CA GLN A 279 -6.20 13.33 16.27
C GLN A 279 -5.95 11.87 16.67
N GLY A 280 -7.00 11.06 16.90
CA GLY A 280 -6.84 9.65 17.26
C GLY A 280 -6.21 8.81 16.13
N ILE A 281 -6.47 9.17 14.87
CA ILE A 281 -5.82 8.56 13.71
C ILE A 281 -4.34 9.00 13.65
N LEU A 282 -4.05 10.29 13.80
CA LEU A 282 -2.68 10.81 13.77
C LEU A 282 -1.82 10.22 14.89
N ASP A 283 -2.34 10.11 16.10
CA ASP A 283 -1.65 9.49 17.23
C ASP A 283 -1.36 8.01 16.98
N SER A 284 -2.33 7.29 16.40
CA SER A 284 -2.16 5.89 15.98
C SER A 284 -1.08 5.74 14.91
N PHE A 285 -1.02 6.66 13.95
CA PHE A 285 0.00 6.65 12.90
C PHE A 285 1.38 6.89 13.47
N LYS A 286 1.52 7.91 14.32
CA LYS A 286 2.78 8.19 15.02
C LYS A 286 3.29 6.97 15.80
N ALA A 287 2.41 6.30 16.56
CA ALA A 287 2.75 5.09 17.30
C ALA A 287 3.17 3.91 16.39
N SER A 288 2.67 3.88 15.15
CA SER A 288 2.97 2.82 14.17
C SER A 288 4.08 3.16 13.17
N GLY A 289 4.70 4.35 13.29
CA GLY A 289 5.70 4.83 12.33
C GLY A 289 5.12 5.15 10.95
N LEU A 290 3.84 5.52 10.89
CA LEU A 290 3.16 5.96 9.68
C LEU A 290 3.12 7.49 9.63
N THR A 291 3.14 8.02 8.41
CA THR A 291 2.91 9.45 8.13
C THR A 291 1.57 9.58 7.41
N ALA A 292 0.72 10.51 7.84
CA ALA A 292 -0.52 10.83 7.14
C ALA A 292 -0.22 11.54 5.81
N ILE A 293 -0.90 11.11 4.74
CA ILE A 293 -0.81 11.72 3.40
C ILE A 293 -2.20 12.11 2.86
N GLY A 294 -3.10 12.47 3.75
CA GLY A 294 -4.46 12.90 3.42
C GLY A 294 -4.55 14.19 2.60
N ASP A 295 -3.46 14.93 2.46
CA ASP A 295 -3.29 16.06 1.55
C ASP A 295 -3.22 15.64 0.07
N LYS A 296 -2.90 14.37 -0.23
CA LYS A 296 -2.78 13.82 -1.59
C LYS A 296 -4.15 13.49 -2.16
N GLY A 297 -4.69 14.37 -2.99
CA GLY A 297 -5.98 14.20 -3.69
C GLY A 297 -5.92 13.25 -4.90
N PRO A 298 -7.05 13.13 -5.65
CA PRO A 298 -7.21 12.12 -6.71
C PRO A 298 -6.14 12.16 -7.81
N ASP A 299 -5.80 13.35 -8.31
CA ASP A 299 -4.82 13.50 -9.40
C ASP A 299 -3.43 13.05 -8.95
N VAL A 300 -3.02 13.46 -7.72
CA VAL A 300 -1.73 13.07 -7.13
C VAL A 300 -1.67 11.57 -6.91
N MET A 301 -2.74 10.95 -6.41
CA MET A 301 -2.77 9.51 -6.17
C MET A 301 -2.81 8.71 -7.46
N THR A 302 -3.48 9.19 -8.50
CA THR A 302 -3.47 8.55 -9.82
C THR A 302 -2.06 8.55 -10.42
N GLN A 303 -1.37 9.70 -10.39
CA GLN A 303 0.00 9.79 -10.88
C GLN A 303 0.94 8.93 -10.05
N PHE A 304 0.79 8.92 -8.71
CA PHE A 304 1.56 8.06 -7.82
C PHE A 304 1.45 6.57 -8.22
N VAL A 305 0.24 6.07 -8.50
CA VAL A 305 0.05 4.67 -8.92
C VAL A 305 0.73 4.38 -10.24
N VAL A 306 0.69 5.31 -11.21
CA VAL A 306 1.40 5.18 -12.49
C VAL A 306 2.92 5.11 -12.28
N ASP A 307 3.46 6.01 -11.45
CA ASP A 307 4.89 6.08 -11.16
C ASP A 307 5.38 4.83 -10.43
N GLU A 308 4.63 4.35 -9.44
CA GLU A 308 4.94 3.13 -8.69
C GLU A 308 4.92 1.89 -9.60
N ASN A 309 3.95 1.76 -10.49
CA ASN A 309 3.91 0.67 -11.47
C ASN A 309 5.14 0.70 -12.39
N THR A 310 5.53 1.89 -12.86
CA THR A 310 6.71 2.08 -13.70
C THR A 310 8.00 1.74 -12.93
N LYS A 311 8.10 2.19 -11.67
CA LYS A 311 9.25 1.91 -10.80
C LYS A 311 9.42 0.41 -10.59
N TYR A 312 8.37 -0.27 -10.16
CA TYR A 312 8.46 -1.71 -9.86
C TYR A 312 8.65 -2.57 -11.11
N ASP A 313 8.12 -2.19 -12.27
CA ASP A 313 8.43 -2.87 -13.53
C ASP A 313 9.94 -2.87 -13.81
N ARG A 314 10.58 -1.70 -13.69
CA ARG A 314 12.05 -1.58 -13.89
C ARG A 314 12.85 -2.41 -12.88
N VAL A 315 12.48 -2.34 -11.60
CA VAL A 315 13.19 -3.05 -10.53
C VAL A 315 13.08 -4.56 -10.69
N ILE A 316 11.89 -5.06 -10.97
CA ILE A 316 11.62 -6.49 -11.15
C ILE A 316 12.39 -7.03 -12.36
N GLN A 317 12.43 -6.27 -13.47
CA GLN A 317 13.20 -6.64 -14.66
C GLN A 317 14.70 -6.63 -14.39
N ALA A 318 15.23 -5.58 -13.75
CA ALA A 318 16.65 -5.45 -13.44
C ALA A 318 17.15 -6.53 -12.46
N ALA A 319 16.32 -6.92 -11.49
CA ALA A 319 16.63 -7.97 -10.52
C ALA A 319 16.43 -9.39 -11.06
N GLY A 320 15.94 -9.56 -12.29
CA GLY A 320 15.67 -10.87 -12.88
C GLY A 320 14.60 -11.67 -12.14
N ILE A 321 13.70 -10.98 -11.42
CA ILE A 321 12.61 -11.62 -10.67
C ILE A 321 11.57 -12.08 -11.68
N ALA A 322 11.54 -13.38 -11.97
CA ALA A 322 10.57 -13.93 -12.91
C ALA A 322 9.14 -13.81 -12.40
N ALA A 323 8.21 -13.49 -13.30
CA ALA A 323 6.78 -13.62 -13.05
C ALA A 323 6.46 -15.09 -12.71
N ARG A 324 5.92 -15.35 -11.53
CA ARG A 324 5.52 -16.69 -11.07
C ARG A 324 4.05 -16.99 -11.38
#